data_826ce8379a1048b140328e824e8e43a6
#
_entry.id   826ce8379a1048b140328e824e8e43a6
#
_cell.length_a   1.000
_cell.length_b   1.000
_cell.length_c   1.000
_cell.angle_alpha   90.00
_cell.angle_beta   90.00
_cell.angle_gamma   90.00
#
_symmetry.space_group_name_H-M   'P 1'
#
loop_
_entity.id
_entity.type
_entity.pdbx_description
1 polymer ?
#
loop_
_entity_poly.entity_id
_entity_poly.type
_entity_poly.pdbx_seq_one_letter_code
_entity_poly.pdbx_strand_id
1 'polypeptide(L)'
;MGSNSTAIPTTSVAELKYLSLLARDYPTQAAAASAVISLEATAKLPKGTEHYISDLHGEDEAFIHLLNSASGVIREKVDLVLGENVPKAIRAELATLIYYPARKLPLLKARYPERFELEAWYRQTLLRLIDVCRFVSSKHTREYVRSCLPQGCGHIIDELLHAHFEDHNKTLYYGQIVGSIIANDRADAFIIRLCELIKRLAVDKLHIIGDLFDRGPRPDLILDRLMTHHNVDFQWGNHDVV
;
A
#
# COMPACT_ATOMS: atom_id res chain seq x y z
N MET A 1 -42.88 41.80 -22.79
CA MET A 1 -43.20 40.44 -22.33
C MET A 1 -42.54 39.48 -23.29
N GLY A 2 -41.35 39.02 -22.97
CA GLY A 2 -40.59 38.04 -23.74
C GLY A 2 -40.59 36.73 -22.95
N SER A 3 -41.32 35.75 -23.48
CA SER A 3 -41.35 34.37 -22.92
C SER A 3 -40.05 33.66 -23.24
N ASN A 4 -39.16 33.51 -22.27
CA ASN A 4 -38.05 32.57 -22.35
C ASN A 4 -38.61 31.15 -22.30
N SER A 5 -38.83 30.55 -23.45
CA SER A 5 -39.06 29.11 -23.60
C SER A 5 -37.73 28.40 -23.41
N THR A 6 -37.49 27.88 -22.23
CA THR A 6 -36.43 26.91 -21.97
C THR A 6 -36.76 25.62 -22.70
N ALA A 7 -36.18 25.44 -23.88
CA ALA A 7 -36.25 24.18 -24.61
C ALA A 7 -35.64 23.08 -23.76
N ILE A 8 -36.44 22.08 -23.39
CA ILE A 8 -35.96 20.85 -22.71
C ILE A 8 -35.02 20.17 -23.72
N PRO A 9 -33.75 19.90 -23.35
CA PRO A 9 -32.84 19.22 -24.26
C PRO A 9 -33.38 17.84 -24.56
N THR A 10 -33.61 17.54 -25.84
CA THR A 10 -34.04 16.22 -26.33
C THR A 10 -32.88 15.24 -26.13
N THR A 11 -32.95 14.44 -25.06
CA THR A 11 -31.98 13.37 -24.76
C THR A 11 -32.04 12.33 -25.90
N SER A 12 -30.91 12.02 -26.49
CA SER A 12 -30.81 11.00 -27.55
C SER A 12 -31.04 9.59 -27.01
N VAL A 13 -31.40 8.64 -27.88
CA VAL A 13 -31.58 7.23 -27.50
C VAL A 13 -30.29 6.62 -26.91
N ALA A 14 -29.12 7.07 -27.41
CA ALA A 14 -27.82 6.62 -26.89
C ALA A 14 -27.57 7.15 -25.47
N GLU A 15 -27.89 8.41 -25.20
CA GLU A 15 -27.81 9.02 -23.88
C GLU A 15 -28.75 8.34 -22.87
N LEU A 16 -29.98 8.00 -23.29
CA LEU A 16 -30.93 7.28 -22.44
C LEU A 16 -30.43 5.89 -22.07
N LYS A 17 -29.81 5.16 -23.00
CA LYS A 17 -29.17 3.87 -22.72
C LYS A 17 -28.01 4.03 -21.74
N TYR A 18 -27.15 5.03 -21.93
CA TYR A 18 -26.04 5.33 -21.02
C TYR A 18 -26.53 5.67 -19.61
N LEU A 19 -27.51 6.57 -19.50
CA LEU A 19 -28.13 6.92 -18.22
C LEU A 19 -28.81 5.72 -17.54
N SER A 20 -29.41 4.83 -18.31
CA SER A 20 -30.01 3.60 -17.78
C SER A 20 -28.96 2.64 -17.21
N LEU A 21 -27.74 2.61 -17.77
CA LEU A 21 -26.61 1.84 -17.20
C LEU A 21 -26.13 2.49 -15.91
N LEU A 22 -25.94 3.80 -15.89
CA LEU A 22 -25.52 4.53 -14.68
C LEU A 22 -26.55 4.40 -13.54
N ALA A 23 -27.85 4.36 -13.87
CA ALA A 23 -28.90 4.20 -12.86
C ALA A 23 -28.89 2.86 -12.15
N ARG A 24 -28.16 1.83 -12.65
CA ARG A 24 -27.95 0.57 -11.93
C ARG A 24 -27.00 0.75 -10.75
N ASP A 25 -25.97 1.56 -10.95
CA ASP A 25 -24.95 1.83 -9.92
C ASP A 25 -25.37 2.98 -9.01
N TYR A 26 -26.12 3.96 -9.57
CA TYR A 26 -26.58 5.16 -8.87
C TYR A 26 -28.12 5.30 -8.98
N PRO A 27 -28.88 4.45 -8.27
CA PRO A 27 -30.33 4.33 -8.48
C PRO A 27 -31.14 5.55 -7.97
N THR A 28 -30.52 6.42 -7.19
CA THR A 28 -31.17 7.63 -6.63
C THR A 28 -30.31 8.88 -6.84
N GLN A 29 -30.92 10.04 -6.86
CA GLN A 29 -30.23 11.32 -6.91
C GLN A 29 -29.24 11.48 -5.74
N ALA A 30 -29.59 11.01 -4.55
CA ALA A 30 -28.70 11.03 -3.39
C ALA A 30 -27.47 10.13 -3.59
N ALA A 31 -27.63 8.93 -4.17
CA ALA A 31 -26.52 8.04 -4.49
C ALA A 31 -25.59 8.67 -5.54
N ALA A 32 -26.14 9.26 -6.59
CA ALA A 32 -25.36 9.96 -7.61
C ALA A 32 -24.60 11.16 -7.04
N ALA A 33 -25.26 11.99 -6.23
CA ALA A 33 -24.61 13.12 -5.57
C ALA A 33 -23.47 12.70 -4.63
N SER A 34 -23.68 11.64 -3.84
CA SER A 34 -22.63 11.08 -2.97
C SER A 34 -21.43 10.59 -3.78
N ALA A 35 -21.67 9.92 -4.91
CA ALA A 35 -20.60 9.47 -5.80
C ALA A 35 -19.82 10.64 -6.39
N VAL A 36 -20.50 11.69 -6.86
CA VAL A 36 -19.84 12.91 -7.39
C VAL A 36 -18.96 13.55 -6.31
N ILE A 37 -19.49 13.76 -5.10
CA ILE A 37 -18.72 14.34 -3.98
C ILE A 37 -17.48 13.48 -3.67
N SER A 38 -17.63 12.16 -3.63
CA SER A 38 -16.51 11.25 -3.37
C SER A 38 -15.45 11.31 -4.48
N LEU A 39 -15.86 11.32 -5.74
CA LEU A 39 -14.95 11.38 -6.89
C LEU A 39 -14.24 12.72 -6.97
N GLU A 40 -14.93 13.84 -6.75
CA GLU A 40 -14.33 15.18 -6.71
C GLU A 40 -13.29 15.31 -5.59
N ALA A 41 -13.58 14.74 -4.41
CA ALA A 41 -12.61 14.68 -3.30
C ALA A 41 -11.41 13.79 -3.64
N THR A 42 -11.64 12.60 -4.21
CA THR A 42 -10.58 11.66 -4.63
C THR A 42 -9.66 12.28 -5.69
N ALA A 43 -10.21 13.08 -6.62
CA ALA A 43 -9.43 13.79 -7.62
C ALA A 43 -8.48 14.87 -7.05
N LYS A 44 -8.62 15.21 -5.76
CA LYS A 44 -7.71 16.13 -5.05
C LYS A 44 -6.64 15.42 -4.23
N LEU A 45 -6.69 14.09 -4.14
CA LEU A 45 -5.62 13.33 -3.51
C LEU A 45 -4.31 13.47 -4.29
N PRO A 46 -3.16 13.33 -3.62
CA PRO A 46 -1.87 13.26 -4.31
C PRO A 46 -1.88 12.17 -5.38
N LYS A 47 -1.18 12.41 -6.49
CA LYS A 47 -1.01 11.38 -7.53
C LYS A 47 -0.36 10.14 -6.92
N GLY A 48 -0.85 8.96 -7.30
CA GLY A 48 -0.26 7.68 -6.94
C GLY A 48 1.18 7.55 -7.41
N THR A 49 1.95 6.69 -6.76
CA THR A 49 3.34 6.39 -7.14
C THR A 49 3.32 5.38 -8.28
N GLU A 50 3.82 5.77 -9.44
CA GLU A 50 4.04 4.90 -10.58
C GLU A 50 5.52 4.49 -10.63
N HIS A 51 5.79 3.21 -10.79
CA HIS A 51 7.14 2.64 -10.81
C HIS A 51 7.40 2.09 -12.21
N TYR A 52 8.43 2.57 -12.87
CA TYR A 52 8.82 2.18 -14.21
C TYR A 52 10.10 1.37 -14.15
N ILE A 53 10.10 0.17 -14.73
CA ILE A 53 11.26 -0.74 -14.77
C ILE A 53 11.42 -1.25 -16.20
N SER A 54 12.64 -1.17 -16.74
CA SER A 54 13.06 -1.71 -18.03
C SER A 54 14.25 -2.64 -17.88
N ASP A 55 14.62 -3.32 -18.95
CA ASP A 55 15.87 -4.09 -19.08
C ASP A 55 16.04 -5.15 -17.97
N LEU A 56 14.99 -5.90 -17.69
CA LEU A 56 14.99 -6.93 -16.65
C LEU A 56 15.83 -8.16 -17.04
N HIS A 57 15.80 -8.53 -18.32
CA HIS A 57 16.64 -9.56 -18.91
C HIS A 57 16.75 -10.85 -18.07
N GLY A 58 15.68 -11.27 -17.40
CA GLY A 58 15.68 -12.47 -16.57
C GLY A 58 16.47 -12.40 -15.25
N GLU A 59 16.90 -11.19 -14.83
CA GLU A 59 17.63 -10.96 -13.57
C GLU A 59 16.66 -10.85 -12.38
N ASP A 60 16.16 -12.01 -11.93
CA ASP A 60 15.10 -12.11 -10.93
C ASP A 60 15.49 -11.55 -9.57
N GLU A 61 16.71 -11.77 -9.07
CA GLU A 61 17.15 -11.27 -7.78
C GLU A 61 17.17 -9.74 -7.74
N ALA A 62 17.69 -9.11 -8.79
CA ALA A 62 17.74 -7.65 -8.92
C ALA A 62 16.32 -7.08 -9.00
N PHE A 63 15.46 -7.70 -9.83
CA PHE A 63 14.05 -7.31 -9.95
C PHE A 63 13.30 -7.41 -8.62
N ILE A 64 13.42 -8.53 -7.91
CA ILE A 64 12.78 -8.74 -6.60
C ILE A 64 13.26 -7.70 -5.59
N HIS A 65 14.55 -7.32 -5.62
CA HIS A 65 15.07 -6.27 -4.75
C HIS A 65 14.47 -4.89 -5.09
N LEU A 66 14.43 -4.51 -6.36
CA LEU A 66 13.82 -3.26 -6.82
C LEU A 66 12.35 -3.19 -6.40
N LEU A 67 11.60 -4.28 -6.61
CA LEU A 67 10.19 -4.37 -6.26
C LEU A 67 9.97 -4.25 -4.74
N ASN A 68 10.73 -5.00 -3.93
CA ASN A 68 10.59 -5.00 -2.48
C ASN A 68 11.01 -3.68 -1.84
N SER A 69 11.98 -2.97 -2.42
CA SER A 69 12.46 -1.67 -1.94
C SER A 69 11.67 -0.50 -2.53
N ALA A 70 10.83 -0.76 -3.54
CA ALA A 70 10.18 0.26 -4.38
C ALA A 70 11.24 1.25 -4.93
N SER A 71 12.34 0.72 -5.47
CA SER A 71 13.49 1.50 -5.95
C SER A 71 14.01 2.54 -4.94
N GLY A 72 13.94 2.23 -3.64
CA GLY A 72 14.40 3.09 -2.56
C GLY A 72 13.33 3.99 -1.93
N VAL A 73 12.14 4.11 -2.53
CA VAL A 73 11.03 4.94 -2.02
C VAL A 73 10.67 4.56 -0.58
N ILE A 74 10.60 3.26 -0.25
CA ILE A 74 10.28 2.81 1.12
C ILE A 74 11.33 3.32 2.11
N ARG A 75 12.62 3.29 1.75
CA ARG A 75 13.68 3.82 2.60
C ARG A 75 13.52 5.31 2.85
N GLU A 76 13.23 6.07 1.80
CA GLU A 76 12.95 7.51 1.91
C GLU A 76 11.78 7.78 2.85
N LYS A 77 10.68 7.01 2.75
CA LYS A 77 9.52 7.17 3.64
C LYS A 77 9.85 6.82 5.10
N VAL A 78 10.64 5.77 5.32
CA VAL A 78 11.13 5.44 6.68
C VAL A 78 11.97 6.57 7.25
N ASP A 79 12.91 7.12 6.46
CA ASP A 79 13.78 8.22 6.90
C ASP A 79 12.96 9.50 7.17
N LEU A 80 11.94 9.79 6.36
CA LEU A 80 11.07 10.95 6.53
C LEU A 80 10.19 10.83 7.79
N VAL A 81 9.56 9.68 8.01
CA VAL A 81 8.64 9.45 9.13
C VAL A 81 9.35 9.41 10.47
N LEU A 82 10.48 8.72 10.54
CA LEU A 82 11.21 8.54 11.80
C LEU A 82 12.17 9.68 12.13
N GLY A 83 12.56 10.46 11.12
CA GLY A 83 13.41 11.63 11.30
C GLY A 83 14.75 11.32 11.97
N GLU A 84 15.41 12.37 12.45
CA GLU A 84 16.72 12.26 13.12
C GLU A 84 16.64 11.72 14.56
N ASN A 85 15.45 11.70 15.14
CA ASN A 85 15.22 11.16 16.48
C ASN A 85 15.47 9.63 16.57
N VAL A 86 15.47 8.95 15.42
CA VAL A 86 15.78 7.52 15.32
C VAL A 86 17.11 7.35 14.58
N PRO A 87 18.12 6.69 15.18
CA PRO A 87 19.43 6.51 14.57
C PRO A 87 19.36 5.93 13.15
N LYS A 88 20.21 6.40 12.24
CA LYS A 88 20.26 5.97 10.83
C LYS A 88 20.38 4.45 10.68
N ALA A 89 21.11 3.79 11.56
CA ALA A 89 21.26 2.32 11.56
C ALA A 89 19.91 1.62 11.82
N ILE A 90 19.11 2.11 12.76
CA ILE A 90 17.80 1.56 13.09
C ILE A 90 16.81 1.80 11.94
N ARG A 91 16.83 2.98 11.33
CA ARG A 91 16.01 3.27 10.14
C ARG A 91 16.38 2.35 8.97
N ALA A 92 17.68 2.09 8.75
CA ALA A 92 18.16 1.15 7.74
C ALA A 92 17.69 -0.29 8.00
N GLU A 93 17.76 -0.70 9.26
CA GLU A 93 17.30 -2.01 9.69
C GLU A 93 15.79 -2.18 9.48
N LEU A 94 15.00 -1.18 9.86
CA LEU A 94 13.55 -1.19 9.64
C LEU A 94 13.19 -1.25 8.15
N ALA A 95 13.86 -0.46 7.30
CA ALA A 95 13.66 -0.53 5.85
C ALA A 95 13.99 -1.93 5.31
N THR A 96 15.11 -2.53 5.75
CA THR A 96 15.49 -3.89 5.34
C THR A 96 14.50 -4.94 5.84
N LEU A 97 13.92 -4.75 7.03
CA LEU A 97 12.85 -5.59 7.56
C LEU A 97 11.60 -5.50 6.67
N ILE A 98 11.22 -4.29 6.23
CA ILE A 98 10.08 -4.10 5.31
C ILE A 98 10.33 -4.81 3.98
N TYR A 99 11.56 -4.74 3.43
CA TYR A 99 11.89 -5.40 2.16
C TYR A 99 11.78 -6.92 2.24
N TYR A 100 12.30 -7.52 3.31
CA TYR A 100 12.44 -8.97 3.46
C TYR A 100 11.97 -9.47 4.84
N PRO A 101 10.69 -9.29 5.20
CA PRO A 101 10.23 -9.55 6.56
C PRO A 101 10.47 -11.00 7.00
N ALA A 102 10.15 -11.98 6.16
CA ALA A 102 10.33 -13.40 6.48
C ALA A 102 11.79 -13.80 6.72
N ARG A 103 12.74 -13.17 6.02
CA ARG A 103 14.18 -13.47 6.17
C ARG A 103 14.82 -12.69 7.32
N LYS A 104 14.42 -11.43 7.53
CA LYS A 104 15.05 -10.53 8.50
C LYS A 104 14.52 -10.70 9.90
N LEU A 105 13.24 -10.97 10.07
CA LEU A 105 12.60 -11.07 11.37
C LEU A 105 13.28 -12.09 12.29
N PRO A 106 13.57 -13.35 11.87
CA PRO A 106 14.28 -14.30 12.73
C PRO A 106 15.68 -13.84 13.15
N LEU A 107 16.42 -13.17 12.23
CA LEU A 107 17.77 -12.68 12.51
C LEU A 107 17.77 -11.52 13.51
N LEU A 108 16.74 -10.65 13.45
CA LEU A 108 16.61 -9.54 14.39
C LEU A 108 16.21 -10.03 15.78
N LYS A 109 15.27 -10.97 15.85
CA LYS A 109 14.83 -11.60 17.11
C LYS A 109 15.96 -12.29 17.85
N ALA A 110 16.86 -12.97 17.14
CA ALA A 110 17.99 -13.67 17.73
C ALA A 110 18.96 -12.76 18.53
N ARG A 111 18.86 -11.44 18.37
CA ARG A 111 19.65 -10.46 19.15
C ARG A 111 19.09 -10.20 20.55
N TYR A 112 17.86 -10.62 20.81
CA TYR A 112 17.13 -10.39 22.05
C TYR A 112 16.75 -11.72 22.69
N PRO A 113 17.68 -12.42 23.35
CA PRO A 113 17.43 -13.72 23.96
C PRO A 113 16.48 -13.61 25.16
N GLU A 114 16.52 -12.49 25.87
CA GLU A 114 15.67 -12.24 27.02
C GLU A 114 14.26 -11.79 26.58
N ARG A 115 13.24 -12.43 27.17
CA ARG A 115 11.83 -12.18 26.81
C ARG A 115 11.46 -10.70 26.96
N PHE A 116 11.89 -10.05 28.00
CA PHE A 116 11.59 -8.64 28.26
C PHE A 116 12.16 -7.72 27.16
N GLU A 117 13.42 -7.97 26.74
CA GLU A 117 14.06 -7.19 25.67
C GLU A 117 13.37 -7.41 24.32
N LEU A 118 12.98 -8.67 24.04
CA LEU A 118 12.26 -9.03 22.83
C LEU A 118 10.88 -8.34 22.77
N GLU A 119 10.12 -8.35 23.88
CA GLU A 119 8.82 -7.67 23.97
C GLU A 119 8.96 -6.14 23.78
N ALA A 120 9.99 -5.53 24.34
CA ALA A 120 10.29 -4.11 24.15
C ALA A 120 10.64 -3.81 22.68
N TRP A 121 11.46 -4.65 22.04
CA TRP A 121 11.80 -4.56 20.62
C TRP A 121 10.56 -4.72 19.73
N TYR A 122 9.70 -5.69 19.99
CA TYR A 122 8.44 -5.88 19.27
C TYR A 122 7.56 -4.64 19.34
N ARG A 123 7.38 -4.08 20.53
CA ARG A 123 6.59 -2.87 20.75
C ARG A 123 7.10 -1.71 19.91
N GLN A 124 8.40 -1.44 19.96
CA GLN A 124 9.02 -0.37 19.20
C GLN A 124 8.92 -0.60 17.69
N THR A 125 9.12 -1.83 17.24
CA THR A 125 9.06 -2.19 15.81
C THR A 125 7.65 -2.05 15.27
N LEU A 126 6.64 -2.55 15.99
CA LEU A 126 5.23 -2.42 15.60
C LEU A 126 4.81 -0.96 15.51
N LEU A 127 5.13 -0.12 16.51
CA LEU A 127 4.79 1.29 16.48
C LEU A 127 5.42 2.01 15.29
N ARG A 128 6.72 1.79 15.03
CA ARG A 128 7.40 2.38 13.85
C ARG A 128 6.80 1.92 12.53
N LEU A 129 6.45 0.64 12.41
CA LEU A 129 5.79 0.13 11.19
C LEU A 129 4.39 0.72 11.01
N ILE A 130 3.64 0.92 12.10
CA ILE A 130 2.33 1.58 12.07
C ILE A 130 2.48 3.02 11.57
N ASP A 131 3.47 3.77 12.07
CA ASP A 131 3.71 5.15 11.64
C ASP A 131 4.08 5.24 10.16
N VAL A 132 4.99 4.38 9.69
CA VAL A 132 5.34 4.29 8.26
C VAL A 132 4.13 3.89 7.42
N CYS A 133 3.35 2.89 7.87
CA CYS A 133 2.15 2.44 7.17
C CYS A 133 1.10 3.54 7.08
N ARG A 134 0.87 4.29 8.17
CA ARG A 134 -0.02 5.45 8.21
C ARG A 134 0.42 6.51 7.20
N PHE A 135 1.71 6.80 7.14
CA PHE A 135 2.25 7.77 6.21
C PHE A 135 2.03 7.35 4.75
N VAL A 136 2.37 6.11 4.37
CA VAL A 136 2.18 5.65 2.98
C VAL A 136 0.71 5.50 2.62
N SER A 137 -0.18 5.26 3.59
CA SER A 137 -1.63 5.20 3.37
C SER A 137 -2.29 6.56 3.16
N SER A 138 -1.64 7.67 3.56
CA SER A 138 -2.25 9.02 3.57
C SER A 138 -2.59 9.57 2.17
N LYS A 139 -1.99 9.03 1.12
CA LYS A 139 -2.30 9.38 -0.28
C LYS A 139 -3.52 8.65 -0.86
N HIS A 140 -4.12 7.73 -0.11
CA HIS A 140 -5.22 6.89 -0.55
C HIS A 140 -6.52 7.21 0.18
N THR A 141 -7.66 6.84 -0.44
CA THR A 141 -8.93 6.83 0.28
C THR A 141 -8.92 5.74 1.37
N ARG A 142 -9.67 5.96 2.44
CA ARG A 142 -9.83 4.96 3.50
C ARG A 142 -10.40 3.64 2.98
N GLU A 143 -11.32 3.71 2.03
CA GLU A 143 -11.91 2.54 1.37
C GLU A 143 -10.85 1.71 0.64
N TYR A 144 -9.99 2.36 -0.14
CA TYR A 144 -8.87 1.68 -0.81
C TYR A 144 -7.93 1.02 0.19
N VAL A 145 -7.51 1.73 1.24
CA VAL A 145 -6.65 1.15 2.28
C VAL A 145 -7.30 -0.08 2.91
N ARG A 146 -8.60 -0.01 3.22
CA ARG A 146 -9.36 -1.15 3.77
C ARG A 146 -9.41 -2.33 2.81
N SER A 147 -9.55 -2.11 1.52
CA SER A 147 -9.52 -3.20 0.52
C SER A 147 -8.16 -3.91 0.44
N CYS A 148 -7.08 -3.24 0.89
CA CYS A 148 -5.74 -3.78 0.94
C CYS A 148 -5.40 -4.52 2.25
N LEU A 149 -6.27 -4.43 3.27
CA LEU A 149 -6.00 -5.00 4.58
C LEU A 149 -5.97 -6.54 4.54
N PRO A 150 -5.08 -7.17 5.31
CA PRO A 150 -4.99 -8.63 5.36
C PRO A 150 -6.21 -9.25 6.06
N GLN A 151 -6.63 -10.41 5.58
CA GLN A 151 -7.71 -11.16 6.21
C GLN A 151 -7.35 -11.56 7.64
N GLY A 152 -8.35 -11.60 8.51
CA GLY A 152 -8.25 -12.04 9.90
C GLY A 152 -7.78 -10.98 10.89
N CYS A 153 -6.84 -10.11 10.54
CA CYS A 153 -6.34 -9.04 11.43
C CYS A 153 -6.52 -7.63 10.88
N GLY A 154 -7.15 -7.50 9.72
CA GLY A 154 -7.31 -6.21 9.03
C GLY A 154 -8.01 -5.15 9.87
N HIS A 155 -9.05 -5.53 10.63
CA HIS A 155 -9.77 -4.60 11.51
C HIS A 155 -8.88 -4.02 12.63
N ILE A 156 -7.94 -4.82 13.17
CA ILE A 156 -6.99 -4.36 14.19
C ILE A 156 -5.99 -3.39 13.56
N ILE A 157 -5.50 -3.70 12.35
CA ILE A 157 -4.60 -2.82 11.62
C ILE A 157 -5.32 -1.51 11.25
N ASP A 158 -6.56 -1.57 10.75
CA ASP A 158 -7.36 -0.37 10.44
C ASP A 158 -7.50 0.54 11.68
N GLU A 159 -7.80 -0.03 12.83
CA GLU A 159 -7.90 0.70 14.10
C GLU A 159 -6.57 1.37 14.47
N LEU A 160 -5.44 0.65 14.36
CA LEU A 160 -4.12 1.18 14.65
C LEU A 160 -3.67 2.28 13.65
N LEU A 161 -4.04 2.17 12.38
CA LEU A 161 -3.73 3.19 11.37
C LEU A 161 -4.49 4.49 11.61
N HIS A 162 -5.68 4.45 12.22
CA HIS A 162 -6.49 5.61 12.54
C HIS A 162 -6.35 6.08 13.99
N ALA A 163 -5.38 5.51 14.72
CA ALA A 163 -5.04 5.94 16.06
C ALA A 163 -4.44 7.35 16.03
N HIS A 164 -5.12 8.31 16.64
CA HIS A 164 -4.56 9.61 16.98
C HIS A 164 -4.00 9.54 18.39
N PHE A 165 -2.65 9.42 18.49
CA PHE A 165 -1.99 9.32 19.80
C PHE A 165 -2.11 10.58 20.66
N GLU A 166 -2.59 11.68 20.08
CA GLU A 166 -2.95 12.91 20.79
C GLU A 166 -4.30 12.80 21.53
N ASP A 167 -5.11 11.79 21.21
CA ASP A 167 -6.35 11.50 21.91
C ASP A 167 -6.04 10.83 23.26
N HIS A 168 -5.90 11.62 24.32
CA HIS A 168 -5.62 11.13 25.67
C HIS A 168 -6.53 9.98 26.12
N ASN A 169 -7.77 9.96 25.65
CA ASN A 169 -8.77 8.94 25.99
C ASN A 169 -8.49 7.58 25.34
N LYS A 170 -7.74 7.51 24.23
CA LYS A 170 -7.50 6.27 23.49
C LYS A 170 -6.05 5.78 23.56
N THR A 171 -5.13 6.54 24.14
CA THR A 171 -3.71 6.16 24.25
C THR A 171 -3.54 4.82 24.96
N LEU A 172 -4.26 4.60 26.06
CA LEU A 172 -4.24 3.32 26.79
C LEU A 172 -4.83 2.17 25.96
N TYR A 173 -5.90 2.44 25.20
CA TYR A 173 -6.55 1.47 24.34
C TYR A 173 -5.60 0.97 23.24
N TYR A 174 -4.94 1.88 22.52
CA TYR A 174 -3.98 1.49 21.48
C TYR A 174 -2.74 0.79 22.05
N GLY A 175 -2.24 1.26 23.20
CA GLY A 175 -1.17 0.59 23.93
C GLY A 175 -1.55 -0.83 24.34
N GLN A 176 -2.82 -1.04 24.74
CA GLN A 176 -3.36 -2.35 25.08
C GLN A 176 -3.47 -3.28 23.85
N ILE A 177 -3.88 -2.74 22.68
CA ILE A 177 -3.90 -3.54 21.43
C ILE A 177 -2.50 -4.08 21.14
N VAL A 178 -1.49 -3.21 21.10
CA VAL A 178 -0.09 -3.62 20.83
C VAL A 178 0.40 -4.60 21.89
N GLY A 179 0.10 -4.35 23.17
CA GLY A 179 0.43 -5.27 24.26
C GLY A 179 -0.22 -6.65 24.08
N SER A 180 -1.49 -6.68 23.69
CA SER A 180 -2.22 -7.94 23.44
C SER A 180 -1.70 -8.70 22.23
N ILE A 181 -1.27 -8.01 21.15
CA ILE A 181 -0.61 -8.65 20.00
C ILE A 181 0.65 -9.39 20.45
N ILE A 182 1.46 -8.77 21.31
CA ILE A 182 2.70 -9.37 21.84
C ILE A 182 2.39 -10.53 22.80
N ALA A 183 1.49 -10.30 23.76
CA ALA A 183 1.13 -11.29 24.78
C ALA A 183 0.49 -12.58 24.21
N ASN A 184 -0.13 -12.49 23.03
CA ASN A 184 -0.72 -13.62 22.32
C ASN A 184 0.21 -14.21 21.24
N ASP A 185 1.52 -13.93 21.28
CA ASP A 185 2.53 -14.42 20.33
C ASP A 185 2.17 -14.14 18.84
N ARG A 186 1.51 -13.00 18.58
CA ARG A 186 1.10 -12.60 17.22
C ARG A 186 2.00 -11.53 16.60
N ALA A 187 3.02 -11.05 17.32
CA ALA A 187 3.86 -9.95 16.88
C ALA A 187 4.53 -10.21 15.52
N ASP A 188 5.08 -11.41 15.31
CA ASP A 188 5.71 -11.80 14.03
C ASP A 188 4.74 -11.68 12.86
N ALA A 189 3.55 -12.22 13.02
CA ALA A 189 2.52 -12.18 11.97
C ALA A 189 2.10 -10.74 11.65
N PHE A 190 1.91 -9.89 12.67
CA PHE A 190 1.56 -8.48 12.47
C PHE A 190 2.68 -7.69 11.81
N ILE A 191 3.95 -7.90 12.20
CA ILE A 191 5.10 -7.27 11.55
C ILE A 191 5.14 -7.63 10.06
N ILE A 192 5.02 -8.92 9.72
CA ILE A 192 5.02 -9.37 8.33
C ILE A 192 3.88 -8.71 7.54
N ARG A 193 2.65 -8.71 8.09
CA ARG A 193 1.49 -8.13 7.43
C ARG A 193 1.59 -6.61 7.24
N LEU A 194 2.12 -5.89 8.22
CA LEU A 194 2.39 -4.46 8.10
C LEU A 194 3.45 -4.18 7.02
N CYS A 195 4.54 -4.96 6.96
CA CYS A 195 5.56 -4.83 5.93
C CYS A 195 4.97 -5.07 4.52
N GLU A 196 4.13 -6.10 4.35
CA GLU A 196 3.45 -6.39 3.08
C GLU A 196 2.48 -5.26 2.68
N LEU A 197 1.73 -4.72 3.65
CA LEU A 197 0.82 -3.60 3.42
C LEU A 197 1.59 -2.33 3.02
N ILE A 198 2.70 -2.01 3.70
CA ILE A 198 3.56 -0.89 3.34
C ILE A 198 4.06 -1.02 1.90
N LYS A 199 4.56 -2.20 1.50
CA LYS A 199 5.02 -2.44 0.13
C LYS A 199 3.91 -2.26 -0.89
N ARG A 200 2.71 -2.76 -0.60
CA ARG A 200 1.54 -2.62 -1.46
C ARG A 200 1.09 -1.17 -1.64
N LEU A 201 1.09 -0.39 -0.55
CA LEU A 201 0.65 1.02 -0.57
C LEU A 201 1.74 1.99 -1.04
N ALA A 202 3.01 1.57 -1.06
CA ALA A 202 4.11 2.41 -1.51
C ALA A 202 4.09 2.68 -3.01
N VAL A 203 3.73 1.66 -3.82
CA VAL A 203 3.65 1.73 -5.28
C VAL A 203 2.23 1.40 -5.72
N ASP A 204 1.60 2.30 -6.44
CA ASP A 204 0.22 2.17 -6.91
C ASP A 204 0.14 1.41 -8.22
N LYS A 205 1.10 1.61 -9.10
CA LYS A 205 1.18 0.96 -10.39
C LYS A 205 2.62 0.69 -10.81
N LEU A 206 2.83 -0.50 -11.36
CA LEU A 206 4.09 -0.93 -11.93
C LEU A 206 3.99 -0.98 -13.46
N HIS A 207 4.94 -0.36 -14.13
CA HIS A 207 5.08 -0.40 -15.58
C HIS A 207 6.35 -1.14 -15.96
N ILE A 208 6.21 -2.24 -16.70
CA ILE A 208 7.35 -2.95 -17.29
C ILE A 208 7.52 -2.44 -18.71
N ILE A 209 8.67 -1.82 -18.98
CA ILE A 209 8.97 -1.18 -20.25
C ILE A 209 9.94 -2.05 -21.04
N GLY A 210 9.49 -3.25 -21.40
CA GLY A 210 10.20 -4.18 -22.28
C GLY A 210 11.44 -4.84 -21.69
N ASP A 211 12.01 -5.70 -22.51
CA ASP A 211 13.25 -6.45 -22.27
C ASP A 211 13.22 -7.30 -20.99
N LEU A 212 12.11 -8.06 -20.85
CA LEU A 212 11.93 -8.99 -19.73
C LEU A 212 12.75 -10.25 -19.90
N PHE A 213 12.86 -10.74 -21.16
CA PHE A 213 13.55 -11.96 -21.54
C PHE A 213 14.99 -11.71 -22.00
N ASP A 214 15.67 -12.79 -22.39
CA ASP A 214 17.06 -12.80 -22.86
C ASP A 214 18.10 -12.49 -21.77
N ARG A 215 19.26 -13.16 -21.80
CA ARG A 215 20.47 -13.05 -20.96
C ARG A 215 20.39 -13.70 -19.57
N GLY A 216 19.52 -13.24 -18.67
CA GLY A 216 19.48 -13.74 -17.29
C GLY A 216 18.78 -15.09 -17.14
N PRO A 217 18.98 -15.79 -16.00
CA PRO A 217 18.62 -17.21 -15.88
C PRO A 217 17.13 -17.45 -15.59
N ARG A 218 16.39 -16.49 -15.04
CA ARG A 218 15.09 -16.77 -14.45
C ARG A 218 13.97 -15.76 -14.81
N PRO A 219 13.67 -15.54 -16.09
CA PRO A 219 12.53 -14.73 -16.49
C PRO A 219 11.19 -15.31 -16.01
N ASP A 220 11.13 -16.63 -15.81
CA ASP A 220 9.97 -17.34 -15.24
C ASP A 220 9.61 -16.81 -13.84
N LEU A 221 10.57 -16.63 -12.95
CA LEU A 221 10.33 -16.09 -11.61
C LEU A 221 9.88 -14.63 -11.62
N ILE A 222 10.39 -13.85 -12.58
CA ILE A 222 9.93 -12.47 -12.77
C ILE A 222 8.45 -12.47 -13.17
N LEU A 223 8.06 -13.29 -14.16
CA LEU A 223 6.67 -13.43 -14.61
C LEU A 223 5.75 -13.87 -13.47
N ASP A 224 6.12 -14.93 -12.74
CA ASP A 224 5.33 -15.41 -11.61
C ASP A 224 5.09 -14.29 -10.57
N ARG A 225 6.10 -13.47 -10.33
CA ARG A 225 6.00 -12.33 -9.42
C ARG A 225 5.09 -11.24 -9.95
N LEU A 226 5.18 -10.94 -11.25
CA LEU A 226 4.34 -9.94 -11.91
C LEU A 226 2.87 -10.37 -11.99
N MET A 227 2.58 -11.65 -12.24
CA MET A 227 1.23 -12.21 -12.23
C MET A 227 0.53 -12.07 -10.88
N THR A 228 1.27 -11.98 -9.79
CA THR A 228 0.72 -11.76 -8.44
C THR A 228 0.74 -10.30 -8.01
N HIS A 229 1.28 -9.40 -8.83
CA HIS A 229 1.31 -7.98 -8.51
C HIS A 229 -0.09 -7.35 -8.65
N HIS A 230 -0.44 -6.46 -7.74
CA HIS A 230 -1.80 -5.92 -7.63
C HIS A 230 -2.21 -4.99 -8.80
N ASN A 231 -1.24 -4.35 -9.47
CA ASN A 231 -1.50 -3.46 -10.60
C ASN A 231 -0.23 -3.33 -11.44
N VAL A 232 -0.22 -3.97 -12.61
CA VAL A 232 0.93 -3.98 -13.53
C VAL A 232 0.46 -3.89 -14.97
N ASP A 233 1.20 -3.17 -15.79
CA ASP A 233 1.08 -3.23 -17.25
C ASP A 233 2.44 -3.46 -17.91
N PHE A 234 2.39 -3.89 -19.17
CA PHE A 234 3.54 -4.31 -19.94
C PHE A 234 3.61 -3.59 -21.27
N GLN A 235 4.82 -3.24 -21.67
CA GLN A 235 5.19 -2.91 -23.04
C GLN A 235 6.21 -3.92 -23.53
N TRP A 236 6.20 -4.23 -24.81
CA TRP A 236 7.16 -5.10 -25.45
C TRP A 236 8.47 -4.38 -25.71
N GLY A 237 9.59 -4.98 -25.31
CA GLY A 237 10.91 -4.58 -25.77
C GLY A 237 11.34 -5.36 -27.02
N ASN A 238 12.47 -4.99 -27.61
CA ASN A 238 12.98 -5.67 -28.79
C ASN A 238 13.44 -7.11 -28.49
N HIS A 239 13.91 -7.39 -27.25
CA HIS A 239 14.30 -8.72 -26.81
C HIS A 239 13.10 -9.62 -26.42
N ASP A 240 11.89 -9.09 -26.36
CA ASP A 240 10.68 -9.86 -26.05
C ASP A 240 9.98 -10.40 -27.32
N VAL A 241 10.41 -9.99 -28.51
CA VAL A 241 9.71 -10.25 -29.78
C VAL A 241 10.47 -11.26 -30.68
N VAL A 242 11.65 -11.67 -30.30
CA VAL A 242 12.53 -12.56 -31.10
C VAL A 242 12.28 -14.04 -30.82
#